data_8a4ae7e202e0555e4ad5bd8c03ee67dc
#
_entry.id   8a4ae7e202e0555e4ad5bd8c03ee67dc
#
_cell.length_a   1.000
_cell.length_b   1.000
_cell.length_c   1.000
_cell.angle_alpha   90.00
_cell.angle_beta   90.00
_cell.angle_gamma   90.00
#
_symmetry.space_group_name_H-M   'P 1'
#
loop_
_entity.id
_entity.type
_entity.pdbx_description
1 polymer ?
#
loop_
_entity_poly.entity_id
_entity_poly.type
_entity_poly.pdbx_seq_one_letter_code
_entity_poly.pdbx_strand_id
1 'polypeptide(L)'
;STETFPEEQENHYFKVEMIDINHENTDLLDKQLVSDYLSFVAPVPYVNSFHHRDAIYEHAASLHFKIDEYNVEVNGNPLFKKYQNRLYDITNATNKVKKAYDEISSVAFKDFVDSNGQLLAWMWYGVSRFEKAIPKAANPMCGLRVRQGNIQIGDNTTVAKFFKEERGNSYFVGEIFAVSKGLIPNSQRDNFNETVERVEFETQLKKFFYDTLHKLYYMASATRNDYKKIEAYSTAVSKYQEKSQKGFIDINEKAQMEAEVEAARKRKEEAERRIARFKESGAGSEAEQRVRRAIEQKYEDQKTTQRAKDAEKAVSKVTAGGSKTKYFTDNLSKLDRSKRKLVQQIMAIIRRIVSKEVADQIQEAIEKEFR
;
A
#
# COMPACT_ATOMS: atom_id res chain seq x y z
N SER A 1 5.03 -42.09 20.50
CA SER A 1 5.66 -43.40 20.24
C SER A 1 6.34 -43.36 18.89
N THR A 2 7.51 -43.95 18.78
CA THR A 2 8.22 -44.11 17.51
C THR A 2 8.03 -45.56 17.09
N GLU A 3 7.35 -45.80 15.99
CA GLU A 3 7.23 -47.13 15.41
C GLU A 3 8.25 -47.31 14.30
N THR A 4 9.05 -48.36 14.36
CA THR A 4 9.93 -48.79 13.27
C THR A 4 9.19 -49.83 12.43
N PHE A 5 8.99 -49.52 11.17
CA PHE A 5 8.36 -50.45 10.23
C PHE A 5 9.43 -51.36 9.58
N PRO A 6 9.10 -52.61 9.25
CA PRO A 6 10.06 -53.51 8.65
C PRO A 6 10.50 -53.10 7.23
N GLU A 7 11.68 -53.54 6.82
CA GLU A 7 12.50 -53.13 5.70
C GLU A 7 11.92 -53.30 4.27
N GLU A 8 10.65 -53.57 4.13
CA GLU A 8 10.03 -53.78 2.80
C GLU A 8 9.71 -52.50 2.01
N GLN A 9 9.99 -51.30 2.57
CA GLN A 9 9.85 -50.06 1.85
C GLN A 9 11.22 -49.53 1.42
N GLU A 10 11.43 -49.43 0.10
CA GLU A 10 12.66 -48.91 -0.54
C GLU A 10 13.04 -47.47 -0.13
N ASN A 11 12.25 -46.78 0.71
CA ASN A 11 12.45 -45.40 1.11
C ASN A 11 12.61 -45.29 2.63
N HIS A 12 13.65 -44.56 3.06
CA HIS A 12 13.81 -44.14 4.44
C HIS A 12 12.74 -43.15 4.82
N TYR A 13 11.99 -43.38 5.89
CA TYR A 13 11.02 -42.42 6.42
C TYR A 13 11.11 -42.31 7.93
N PHE A 14 10.62 -41.20 8.44
CA PHE A 14 10.49 -40.92 9.87
C PHE A 14 9.03 -40.57 10.17
N LYS A 15 8.41 -41.24 11.14
CA LYS A 15 7.04 -41.00 11.56
C LYS A 15 7.03 -40.45 12.97
N VAL A 16 6.31 -39.35 13.19
CA VAL A 16 6.00 -38.80 14.50
C VAL A 16 4.50 -38.80 14.70
N GLU A 17 4.03 -39.35 15.79
CA GLU A 17 2.63 -39.36 16.19
C GLU A 17 2.47 -38.59 17.49
N MET A 18 1.58 -37.59 17.49
CA MET A 18 1.22 -36.83 18.68
C MET A 18 -0.11 -37.33 19.19
N ILE A 19 -0.12 -37.86 20.41
CA ILE A 19 -1.30 -38.44 21.07
C ILE A 19 -1.71 -37.53 22.20
N ASP A 20 -3.01 -37.47 22.51
CA ASP A 20 -3.57 -36.66 23.61
C ASP A 20 -3.21 -35.17 23.53
N ILE A 21 -3.47 -34.56 22.39
CA ILE A 21 -3.27 -33.12 22.20
C ILE A 21 -4.13 -32.34 23.18
N ASN A 22 -3.48 -31.48 23.98
CA ASN A 22 -4.15 -30.64 24.99
C ASN A 22 -5.20 -29.74 24.36
N HIS A 23 -6.29 -29.49 25.10
CA HIS A 23 -7.40 -28.60 24.68
C HIS A 23 -6.96 -27.19 24.29
N GLU A 24 -5.85 -26.69 24.84
CA GLU A 24 -5.28 -25.38 24.53
C GLU A 24 -4.60 -25.34 23.14
N ASN A 25 -4.29 -26.50 22.55
CA ASN A 25 -3.56 -26.62 21.27
C ASN A 25 -4.41 -27.24 20.16
N THR A 26 -5.74 -27.06 20.21
CA THR A 26 -6.67 -27.59 19.20
C THR A 26 -6.42 -27.06 17.79
N ASP A 27 -5.71 -25.94 17.64
CA ASP A 27 -5.27 -25.38 16.36
C ASP A 27 -4.43 -26.36 15.54
N LEU A 28 -3.72 -27.30 16.22
CA LEU A 28 -2.98 -28.37 15.56
C LEU A 28 -3.87 -29.40 14.86
N LEU A 29 -5.16 -29.45 15.20
CA LEU A 29 -6.15 -30.31 14.56
C LEU A 29 -6.90 -29.62 13.40
N ASP A 30 -6.75 -28.30 13.28
CA ASP A 30 -7.33 -27.53 12.18
C ASP A 30 -6.40 -27.57 10.95
N LYS A 31 -6.84 -28.30 9.92
CA LYS A 31 -6.10 -28.40 8.64
C LYS A 31 -5.74 -27.06 8.05
N GLN A 32 -6.65 -26.07 8.12
CA GLN A 32 -6.42 -24.77 7.49
C GLN A 32 -5.36 -23.98 8.26
N LEU A 33 -5.46 -23.94 9.59
CA LEU A 33 -4.50 -23.25 10.43
C LEU A 33 -3.10 -23.85 10.31
N VAL A 34 -2.99 -25.18 10.33
CA VAL A 34 -1.71 -25.88 10.09
C VAL A 34 -1.15 -25.58 8.71
N SER A 35 -1.97 -25.63 7.66
CA SER A 35 -1.54 -25.33 6.30
C SER A 35 -1.09 -23.88 6.14
N ASP A 36 -1.80 -22.93 6.75
CA ASP A 36 -1.45 -21.51 6.71
C ASP A 36 -0.13 -21.23 7.44
N TYR A 37 0.08 -21.84 8.60
CA TYR A 37 1.33 -21.75 9.35
C TYR A 37 2.50 -22.33 8.55
N LEU A 38 2.40 -23.58 8.12
CA LEU A 38 3.46 -24.27 7.39
C LEU A 38 3.78 -23.63 6.04
N SER A 39 2.81 -23.02 5.37
CA SER A 39 3.04 -22.29 4.11
C SER A 39 4.04 -21.14 4.24
N PHE A 40 4.31 -20.64 5.45
CA PHE A 40 5.31 -19.59 5.66
C PHE A 40 6.53 -20.07 6.44
N VAL A 41 6.41 -21.13 7.23
CA VAL A 41 7.52 -21.64 8.07
C VAL A 41 8.32 -22.73 7.38
N ALA A 42 7.64 -23.64 6.68
CA ALA A 42 8.28 -24.79 6.05
C ALA A 42 9.06 -24.41 4.77
N PRO A 43 10.05 -25.22 4.38
CA PRO A 43 10.86 -25.00 3.18
C PRO A 43 10.12 -25.46 1.91
N VAL A 44 8.99 -24.83 1.63
CA VAL A 44 8.16 -25.12 0.47
C VAL A 44 8.42 -24.15 -0.69
N PRO A 45 8.14 -24.51 -1.95
CA PRO A 45 8.30 -23.63 -3.09
C PRO A 45 7.29 -22.47 -3.08
N TYR A 46 7.59 -21.44 -3.84
CA TYR A 46 6.63 -20.36 -4.09
C TYR A 46 5.45 -20.85 -4.93
N VAL A 47 4.25 -20.35 -4.64
CA VAL A 47 3.08 -20.63 -5.47
C VAL A 47 3.29 -20.14 -6.90
N ASN A 48 2.86 -20.94 -7.89
CA ASN A 48 3.08 -20.65 -9.31
C ASN A 48 2.47 -19.31 -9.77
N SER A 49 1.41 -18.82 -9.12
CA SER A 49 0.77 -17.55 -9.42
C SER A 49 1.53 -16.32 -8.91
N PHE A 50 2.61 -16.49 -8.15
CA PHE A 50 3.46 -15.38 -7.73
C PHE A 50 4.43 -15.03 -8.85
N HIS A 51 4.18 -13.94 -9.56
CA HIS A 51 4.88 -13.58 -10.81
C HIS A 51 6.37 -13.29 -10.63
N HIS A 52 6.81 -13.00 -9.42
CA HIS A 52 8.19 -12.59 -9.14
C HIS A 52 9.08 -13.75 -8.69
N ARG A 53 8.55 -14.96 -8.60
CA ARG A 53 9.28 -16.13 -8.11
C ARG A 53 10.52 -16.43 -8.96
N ASP A 54 10.40 -16.34 -10.29
CA ASP A 54 11.49 -16.70 -11.20
C ASP A 54 12.68 -15.75 -11.02
N ALA A 55 12.43 -14.44 -10.86
CA ALA A 55 13.47 -13.45 -10.54
C ALA A 55 14.17 -13.74 -9.19
N ILE A 56 13.43 -14.28 -8.21
CA ILE A 56 14.01 -14.67 -6.91
C ILE A 56 14.94 -15.87 -7.08
N TYR A 57 14.54 -16.88 -7.84
CA TYR A 57 15.39 -18.03 -8.14
C TYR A 57 16.62 -17.66 -8.97
N GLU A 58 16.46 -16.79 -9.96
CA GLU A 58 17.56 -16.29 -10.80
C GLU A 58 18.58 -15.53 -9.95
N HIS A 59 18.14 -14.67 -9.04
CA HIS A 59 19.04 -13.96 -8.12
C HIS A 59 19.77 -14.94 -7.21
N ALA A 60 19.08 -15.91 -6.60
CA ALA A 60 19.71 -16.95 -5.78
C ALA A 60 20.77 -17.71 -6.57
N ALA A 61 20.45 -18.12 -7.80
CA ALA A 61 21.38 -18.82 -8.69
C ALA A 61 22.62 -17.98 -9.04
N SER A 62 22.45 -16.67 -9.24
CA SER A 62 23.57 -15.74 -9.49
C SER A 62 24.56 -15.65 -8.32
N LEU A 63 24.08 -15.90 -7.11
CA LEU A 63 24.88 -15.97 -5.89
C LEU A 63 25.43 -17.39 -5.60
N HIS A 64 25.24 -18.32 -6.52
CA HIS A 64 25.55 -19.75 -6.31
C HIS A 64 24.83 -20.35 -5.09
N PHE A 65 23.68 -19.76 -4.74
CA PHE A 65 22.83 -20.22 -3.65
C PHE A 65 21.62 -20.97 -4.20
N LYS A 66 21.37 -22.16 -3.65
CA LYS A 66 20.17 -22.94 -3.95
C LYS A 66 19.18 -22.78 -2.81
N ILE A 67 17.96 -22.38 -3.12
CA ILE A 67 16.86 -22.38 -2.16
C ILE A 67 16.42 -23.83 -1.98
N ASP A 68 16.57 -24.37 -0.77
CA ASP A 68 16.13 -25.72 -0.44
C ASP A 68 14.60 -25.79 -0.43
N GLU A 69 14.03 -26.73 -1.16
CA GLU A 69 12.59 -26.90 -1.26
C GLU A 69 12.23 -28.37 -1.15
N TYR A 70 11.16 -28.62 -0.43
CA TYR A 70 10.65 -29.96 -0.18
C TYR A 70 9.18 -30.05 -0.56
N ASN A 71 8.75 -31.24 -0.97
CA ASN A 71 7.34 -31.53 -1.16
C ASN A 71 6.72 -31.79 0.21
N VAL A 72 5.97 -30.81 0.71
CA VAL A 72 5.27 -30.87 1.99
C VAL A 72 3.78 -30.88 1.73
N GLU A 73 3.08 -31.79 2.36
CA GLU A 73 1.63 -31.94 2.22
C GLU A 73 0.93 -31.93 3.58
N VAL A 74 -0.27 -31.38 3.61
CA VAL A 74 -1.19 -31.47 4.75
C VAL A 74 -2.44 -32.20 4.28
N ASN A 75 -2.68 -33.40 4.82
CA ASN A 75 -3.77 -34.28 4.43
C ASN A 75 -3.85 -34.48 2.89
N GLY A 76 -2.70 -34.78 2.26
CA GLY A 76 -2.60 -34.99 0.81
C GLY A 76 -2.73 -33.73 -0.07
N ASN A 77 -2.70 -32.53 0.52
CA ASN A 77 -2.70 -31.28 -0.23
C ASN A 77 -1.31 -30.65 -0.18
N PRO A 78 -0.65 -30.43 -1.33
CA PRO A 78 0.67 -29.84 -1.39
C PRO A 78 0.66 -28.40 -0.90
N LEU A 79 1.72 -28.02 -0.18
CA LEU A 79 1.89 -26.68 0.35
C LEU A 79 2.83 -25.85 -0.51
N PHE A 80 2.53 -24.57 -0.58
CA PHE A 80 3.33 -23.55 -1.24
C PHE A 80 3.40 -22.30 -0.38
N LYS A 81 4.47 -21.51 -0.51
CA LYS A 81 4.52 -20.17 0.07
C LYS A 81 3.41 -19.32 -0.53
N LYS A 82 2.49 -18.84 0.29
CA LYS A 82 1.29 -18.10 -0.13
C LYS A 82 1.56 -16.62 -0.41
N TYR A 83 2.62 -16.33 -1.19
CA TYR A 83 2.87 -14.98 -1.69
C TYR A 83 1.88 -14.62 -2.80
N GLN A 84 1.46 -13.37 -2.83
CA GLN A 84 0.46 -12.85 -3.78
C GLN A 84 1.00 -11.57 -4.41
N ASN A 85 0.62 -11.32 -5.67
CA ASN A 85 1.01 -10.10 -6.39
C ASN A 85 0.22 -8.87 -5.90
N ARG A 86 -1.03 -9.06 -5.44
CA ARG A 86 -1.91 -7.98 -4.99
C ARG A 86 -1.98 -7.89 -3.48
N LEU A 87 -2.11 -6.66 -2.99
CA LEU A 87 -2.31 -6.33 -1.59
C LEU A 87 -3.77 -5.96 -1.36
N TYR A 88 -4.39 -6.55 -0.34
CA TYR A 88 -5.82 -6.44 -0.09
C TYR A 88 -6.13 -5.67 1.19
N ASP A 89 -7.24 -4.95 1.14
CA ASP A 89 -7.87 -4.31 2.29
C ASP A 89 -9.17 -5.02 2.65
N ILE A 90 -9.58 -4.83 3.89
CA ILE A 90 -10.87 -5.31 4.39
C ILE A 90 -11.86 -4.17 4.28
N THR A 91 -12.92 -4.35 3.48
CA THR A 91 -13.83 -3.25 3.11
C THR A 91 -15.15 -3.24 3.87
N ASN A 92 -15.44 -4.26 4.71
CA ASN A 92 -16.67 -4.32 5.49
C ASN A 92 -16.46 -4.96 6.87
N ALA A 93 -17.40 -4.72 7.78
CA ALA A 93 -17.37 -5.25 9.14
C ALA A 93 -17.42 -6.79 9.22
N THR A 94 -17.84 -7.47 8.18
CA THR A 94 -17.92 -8.95 8.12
C THR A 94 -16.66 -9.58 7.54
N ASN A 95 -15.64 -8.80 7.19
CA ASN A 95 -14.34 -9.25 6.64
C ASN A 95 -14.44 -10.19 5.42
N LYS A 96 -15.59 -10.21 4.71
CA LYS A 96 -15.84 -11.14 3.61
C LYS A 96 -15.39 -10.61 2.25
N VAL A 97 -15.31 -9.29 2.06
CA VAL A 97 -14.91 -8.69 0.78
C VAL A 97 -13.53 -8.10 0.90
N LYS A 98 -12.58 -8.68 0.18
CA LYS A 98 -11.21 -8.16 0.04
C LYS A 98 -11.15 -7.28 -1.22
N LYS A 99 -10.74 -6.02 -1.05
CA LYS A 99 -10.51 -5.08 -2.16
C LYS A 99 -9.01 -4.89 -2.37
N ALA A 100 -8.53 -5.17 -3.57
CA ALA A 100 -7.15 -4.85 -3.91
C ALA A 100 -6.95 -3.32 -3.91
N TYR A 101 -5.93 -2.84 -3.19
CA TYR A 101 -5.61 -1.40 -3.10
C TYR A 101 -4.22 -1.09 -3.65
N ASP A 102 -3.31 -2.06 -3.64
CA ASP A 102 -1.95 -1.95 -4.12
C ASP A 102 -1.51 -3.27 -4.74
N GLU A 103 -0.35 -3.29 -5.39
CA GLU A 103 0.25 -4.50 -5.96
C GLU A 103 1.78 -4.44 -5.84
N ILE A 104 2.40 -5.61 -5.78
CA ILE A 104 3.84 -5.76 -5.89
C ILE A 104 4.18 -5.67 -7.38
N SER A 105 4.70 -4.53 -7.80
CA SER A 105 5.03 -4.26 -9.20
C SER A 105 6.35 -4.87 -9.63
N SER A 106 7.26 -5.09 -8.68
CA SER A 106 8.56 -5.75 -8.88
C SER A 106 9.13 -6.23 -7.56
N VAL A 107 10.22 -6.97 -7.61
CA VAL A 107 11.05 -7.28 -6.46
C VAL A 107 12.41 -6.61 -6.61
N ALA A 108 13.03 -6.29 -5.49
CA ALA A 108 14.39 -5.78 -5.41
C ALA A 108 15.20 -6.64 -4.46
N PHE A 109 16.51 -6.64 -4.65
CA PHE A 109 17.43 -7.52 -3.96
C PHE A 109 18.47 -6.73 -3.18
N LYS A 110 19.02 -7.33 -2.13
CA LYS A 110 20.17 -6.82 -1.38
C LYS A 110 21.00 -7.99 -0.86
N ASP A 111 22.28 -7.95 -1.15
CA ASP A 111 23.26 -8.90 -0.66
C ASP A 111 24.04 -8.27 0.49
N PHE A 112 24.26 -9.06 1.54
CA PHE A 112 25.03 -8.70 2.72
C PHE A 112 26.30 -9.53 2.73
N VAL A 113 27.44 -8.87 2.69
CA VAL A 113 28.76 -9.51 2.65
C VAL A 113 29.58 -9.10 3.85
N ASP A 114 30.43 -9.99 4.34
CA ASP A 114 31.39 -9.69 5.41
C ASP A 114 32.54 -8.79 4.91
N SER A 115 33.42 -8.44 5.83
CA SER A 115 34.63 -7.65 5.55
C SER A 115 35.59 -8.31 4.54
N ASN A 116 35.48 -9.62 4.34
CA ASN A 116 36.27 -10.41 3.38
C ASN A 116 35.56 -10.61 2.03
N GLY A 117 34.37 -10.05 1.86
CA GLY A 117 33.55 -10.21 0.67
C GLY A 117 32.76 -11.52 0.61
N GLN A 118 32.70 -12.30 1.70
CA GLN A 118 31.91 -13.53 1.75
C GLN A 118 30.45 -13.22 2.02
N LEU A 119 29.54 -13.92 1.36
CA LEU A 119 28.09 -13.73 1.49
C LEU A 119 27.63 -14.18 2.88
N LEU A 120 27.13 -13.24 3.68
CA LEU A 120 26.49 -13.49 4.97
C LEU A 120 25.02 -13.89 4.78
N ALA A 121 24.30 -13.10 4.00
CA ALA A 121 22.88 -13.27 3.71
C ALA A 121 22.52 -12.51 2.44
N TRP A 122 21.39 -12.82 1.85
CA TRP A 122 20.78 -12.02 0.80
C TRP A 122 19.27 -11.89 1.07
N MET A 123 18.64 -10.89 0.49
CA MET A 123 17.21 -10.69 0.65
C MET A 123 16.55 -10.25 -0.65
N TRP A 124 15.28 -10.55 -0.75
CA TRP A 124 14.38 -9.90 -1.67
C TRP A 124 13.26 -9.19 -0.93
N TYR A 125 12.76 -8.10 -1.49
CA TYR A 125 11.60 -7.39 -0.98
C TYR A 125 10.73 -6.88 -2.11
N GLY A 126 9.41 -6.94 -1.89
CA GLY A 126 8.42 -6.46 -2.85
C GLY A 126 8.43 -4.94 -2.92
N VAL A 127 8.43 -4.41 -4.13
CA VAL A 127 8.28 -2.99 -4.45
C VAL A 127 6.86 -2.75 -4.88
N SER A 128 6.13 -1.96 -4.11
CA SER A 128 4.76 -1.53 -4.40
C SER A 128 4.67 -0.01 -4.42
N ARG A 129 3.48 0.56 -4.51
CA ARG A 129 3.29 2.00 -4.32
C ARG A 129 3.37 2.44 -2.86
N PHE A 130 3.45 1.49 -1.93
CA PHE A 130 3.50 1.72 -0.47
C PHE A 130 2.37 2.63 0.01
N GLU A 131 1.14 2.38 -0.42
CA GLU A 131 0.00 3.27 -0.14
C GLU A 131 -0.30 3.39 1.34
N LYS A 132 -0.15 2.31 2.08
CA LYS A 132 -0.27 2.23 3.55
C LYS A 132 0.45 1.00 4.07
N ALA A 133 0.57 0.87 5.38
CA ALA A 133 0.97 -0.37 6.02
C ALA A 133 0.04 -1.51 5.59
N ILE A 134 0.59 -2.67 5.27
CA ILE A 134 -0.13 -3.82 4.74
C ILE A 134 -0.96 -4.45 5.87
N PRO A 135 -2.29 -4.54 5.75
CA PRO A 135 -3.15 -5.17 6.74
C PRO A 135 -2.86 -6.68 6.84
N LYS A 136 -2.21 -7.13 7.92
CA LYS A 136 -1.79 -8.53 8.12
C LYS A 136 -2.96 -9.51 7.99
N ALA A 137 -4.14 -9.18 8.54
CA ALA A 137 -5.31 -10.05 8.50
C ALA A 137 -5.79 -10.40 7.07
N ALA A 138 -5.60 -9.47 6.11
CA ALA A 138 -5.93 -9.71 4.70
C ALA A 138 -4.74 -10.23 3.88
N ASN A 139 -3.52 -10.04 4.38
CA ASN A 139 -2.27 -10.36 3.67
C ASN A 139 -1.30 -11.08 4.62
N PRO A 140 -1.44 -12.39 4.83
CA PRO A 140 -0.57 -13.16 5.75
C PRO A 140 0.92 -13.09 5.39
N MET A 141 1.25 -12.77 4.13
CA MET A 141 2.62 -12.59 3.65
C MET A 141 3.28 -11.29 4.15
N CYS A 142 2.56 -10.42 4.85
CA CYS A 142 3.06 -9.13 5.35
C CYS A 142 4.29 -9.32 6.26
N GLY A 143 5.27 -8.44 6.10
CA GLY A 143 6.53 -8.41 6.84
C GLY A 143 7.68 -9.12 6.14
N LEU A 144 8.90 -8.82 6.58
CA LEU A 144 10.12 -9.47 6.12
C LEU A 144 10.41 -10.69 7.02
N ARG A 145 10.68 -11.83 6.42
CA ARG A 145 10.91 -13.11 7.10
C ARG A 145 12.36 -13.54 6.96
N VAL A 146 12.98 -13.99 8.05
CA VAL A 146 14.32 -14.56 8.03
C VAL A 146 14.23 -16.06 7.78
N ARG A 147 15.13 -16.58 6.95
CA ARG A 147 15.21 -18.00 6.62
C ARG A 147 16.64 -18.53 6.69
N GLN A 148 16.75 -19.76 7.13
CA GLN A 148 17.98 -20.54 6.99
C GLN A 148 17.62 -21.95 6.49
N GLY A 149 18.28 -22.42 5.43
CA GLY A 149 17.87 -23.66 4.74
C GLY A 149 16.41 -23.62 4.31
N ASN A 150 15.92 -22.44 3.92
CA ASN A 150 14.55 -22.13 3.55
C ASN A 150 13.49 -22.36 4.68
N ILE A 151 13.91 -22.65 5.91
CA ILE A 151 13.04 -22.75 7.10
C ILE A 151 13.04 -21.37 7.78
N GLN A 152 11.86 -20.89 8.19
CA GLN A 152 11.74 -19.58 8.84
C GLN A 152 12.41 -19.59 10.23
N ILE A 153 13.09 -18.49 10.55
CA ILE A 153 13.64 -18.16 11.87
C ILE A 153 12.77 -17.06 12.47
N GLY A 154 12.25 -17.33 13.68
CA GLY A 154 11.29 -16.42 14.33
C GLY A 154 9.98 -16.29 13.56
N ASP A 155 9.47 -15.08 13.49
CA ASP A 155 8.22 -14.77 12.80
C ASP A 155 8.37 -13.61 11.80
N ASN A 156 7.25 -13.10 11.29
CA ASN A 156 7.25 -11.96 10.35
C ASN A 156 7.54 -10.60 11.01
N THR A 157 7.78 -10.56 12.31
CA THR A 157 8.14 -9.35 13.07
C THR A 157 9.57 -9.37 13.59
N THR A 158 10.27 -10.49 13.47
CA THR A 158 11.64 -10.72 14.00
C THR A 158 12.61 -9.61 13.63
N VAL A 159 12.52 -9.06 12.40
CA VAL A 159 13.39 -7.98 11.94
C VAL A 159 12.79 -6.59 12.10
N ALA A 160 11.59 -6.45 12.65
CA ALA A 160 10.93 -5.16 12.83
C ALA A 160 11.77 -4.20 13.70
N LYS A 161 12.46 -4.72 14.71
CA LYS A 161 13.38 -3.97 15.60
C LYS A 161 14.53 -3.24 14.87
N PHE A 162 14.85 -3.62 13.64
CA PHE A 162 15.89 -2.99 12.83
C PHE A 162 15.39 -1.79 12.03
N PHE A 163 14.07 -1.59 11.92
CA PHE A 163 13.51 -0.37 11.34
C PHE A 163 13.62 0.80 12.33
N LYS A 164 13.63 2.02 11.82
CA LYS A 164 13.55 3.25 12.62
C LYS A 164 12.31 3.29 13.49
N GLU A 165 11.22 2.79 12.94
CA GLU A 165 9.94 2.56 13.59
C GLU A 165 9.52 1.13 13.21
N GLU A 166 9.26 0.25 14.17
CA GLU A 166 8.96 -1.16 13.94
C GLU A 166 7.81 -1.38 12.94
N ARG A 167 6.85 -0.46 12.90
CA ARG A 167 5.77 -0.46 11.90
C ARG A 167 6.27 -0.41 10.45
N GLY A 168 7.51 0.05 10.22
CA GLY A 168 8.13 0.06 8.90
C GLY A 168 8.16 -1.30 8.24
N ASN A 169 8.32 -2.37 9.04
CA ASN A 169 8.27 -3.74 8.55
C ASN A 169 6.93 -4.10 7.89
N SER A 170 5.83 -3.50 8.34
CA SER A 170 4.50 -3.76 7.79
C SER A 170 4.27 -3.15 6.40
N TYR A 171 5.19 -2.36 5.88
CA TYR A 171 5.11 -1.85 4.50
C TYR A 171 5.67 -2.83 3.48
N PHE A 172 6.36 -3.88 3.91
CA PHE A 172 7.10 -4.79 3.05
C PHE A 172 6.56 -6.21 3.09
N VAL A 173 6.88 -6.91 2.02
CA VAL A 173 6.76 -8.36 1.86
C VAL A 173 8.11 -8.82 1.36
N GLY A 174 8.66 -9.91 1.90
CA GLY A 174 9.96 -10.40 1.44
C GLY A 174 10.57 -11.44 2.37
N GLU A 175 11.74 -11.93 1.96
CA GLU A 175 12.50 -12.92 2.70
C GLU A 175 13.98 -12.57 2.73
N ILE A 176 14.64 -12.92 3.81
CA ILE A 176 16.06 -12.75 4.08
C ILE A 176 16.64 -14.14 4.29
N PHE A 177 17.50 -14.58 3.40
CA PHE A 177 18.14 -15.90 3.46
C PHE A 177 19.51 -15.80 4.09
N ALA A 178 19.66 -16.39 5.28
CA ALA A 178 20.96 -16.55 5.95
C ALA A 178 21.77 -17.63 5.21
N VAL A 179 22.98 -17.27 4.76
CA VAL A 179 23.85 -18.14 3.96
C VAL A 179 25.08 -18.55 4.76
N SER A 180 25.67 -17.63 5.53
CA SER A 180 26.88 -17.90 6.31
C SER A 180 26.63 -19.00 7.35
N LYS A 181 27.57 -19.92 7.46
CA LYS A 181 27.59 -20.97 8.51
C LYS A 181 27.69 -20.39 9.91
N GLY A 182 28.16 -19.15 10.08
CA GLY A 182 28.19 -18.44 11.35
C GLY A 182 26.84 -17.90 11.81
N LEU A 183 25.83 -17.83 10.93
CA LEU A 183 24.45 -17.49 11.26
C LEU A 183 23.71 -18.72 11.77
N ILE A 184 24.02 -19.15 12.99
CA ILE A 184 23.50 -20.39 13.61
C ILE A 184 22.22 -20.04 14.37
N PRO A 185 21.05 -20.64 14.03
CA PRO A 185 19.84 -20.47 14.83
C PRO A 185 20.02 -20.95 16.26
N ASN A 186 19.38 -20.27 17.20
CA ASN A 186 19.31 -20.75 18.57
C ASN A 186 18.37 -21.97 18.66
N SER A 187 18.32 -22.60 19.84
CA SER A 187 17.51 -23.81 20.07
C SER A 187 16.01 -23.61 19.86
N GLN A 188 15.48 -22.42 20.07
CA GLN A 188 14.07 -22.07 19.85
C GLN A 188 13.78 -21.68 18.40
N ARG A 189 14.82 -21.48 17.57
CA ARG A 189 14.72 -20.98 16.18
C ARG A 189 13.97 -19.65 16.03
N ASP A 190 13.97 -18.85 17.07
CA ASP A 190 13.37 -17.51 17.06
C ASP A 190 14.40 -16.41 16.74
N ASN A 191 15.70 -16.73 16.83
CA ASN A 191 16.82 -15.84 16.51
C ASN A 191 18.09 -16.65 16.18
N PHE A 192 19.19 -15.95 15.90
CA PHE A 192 20.53 -16.53 15.77
C PHE A 192 21.28 -16.45 17.10
N ASN A 193 22.20 -17.39 17.33
CA ASN A 193 23.18 -17.34 18.42
C ASN A 193 24.09 -16.12 18.27
N GLU A 194 24.71 -15.68 19.36
CA GLU A 194 25.67 -14.57 19.32
C GLU A 194 26.97 -15.03 18.68
N THR A 195 27.23 -14.54 17.48
CA THR A 195 28.44 -14.75 16.69
C THR A 195 28.90 -13.44 16.08
N VAL A 196 30.15 -13.38 15.64
CA VAL A 196 30.68 -12.19 14.94
C VAL A 196 29.91 -11.90 13.67
N GLU A 197 29.60 -12.94 12.91
CA GLU A 197 28.83 -12.86 11.66
C GLU A 197 27.41 -12.34 11.90
N ARG A 198 26.76 -12.73 13.00
CA ARG A 198 25.45 -12.19 13.36
C ARG A 198 25.53 -10.70 13.64
N VAL A 199 26.49 -10.24 14.44
CA VAL A 199 26.64 -8.82 14.78
C VAL A 199 26.88 -7.99 13.52
N GLU A 200 27.73 -8.49 12.61
CA GLU A 200 28.03 -7.82 11.35
C GLU A 200 26.80 -7.79 10.44
N PHE A 201 26.09 -8.90 10.29
CA PHE A 201 24.87 -9.01 9.53
C PHE A 201 23.77 -8.07 10.07
N GLU A 202 23.46 -8.10 11.37
CA GLU A 202 22.47 -7.23 11.99
C GLU A 202 22.81 -5.74 11.84
N THR A 203 24.10 -5.39 11.89
CA THR A 203 24.57 -4.03 11.67
C THR A 203 24.30 -3.56 10.24
N GLN A 204 24.63 -4.39 9.26
CA GLN A 204 24.35 -4.08 7.85
C GLN A 204 22.86 -4.04 7.55
N LEU A 205 22.10 -4.98 8.14
CA LEU A 205 20.63 -5.03 8.00
C LEU A 205 20.00 -3.75 8.53
N LYS A 206 20.35 -3.33 9.73
CA LYS A 206 19.89 -2.08 10.36
C LYS A 206 20.23 -0.86 9.49
N LYS A 207 21.45 -0.78 8.97
CA LYS A 207 21.87 0.30 8.07
C LYS A 207 21.01 0.31 6.80
N PHE A 208 20.81 -0.84 6.16
CA PHE A 208 20.00 -0.95 4.95
C PHE A 208 18.53 -0.58 5.20
N PHE A 209 17.96 -1.03 6.30
CA PHE A 209 16.58 -0.70 6.66
C PHE A 209 16.41 0.80 6.91
N TYR A 210 17.39 1.43 7.53
CA TYR A 210 17.39 2.87 7.81
C TYR A 210 17.60 3.71 6.56
N ASP A 211 18.65 3.37 5.77
CA ASP A 211 19.10 4.19 4.66
C ASP A 211 18.30 3.95 3.37
N THR A 212 17.70 2.78 3.22
CA THR A 212 17.02 2.39 1.98
C THR A 212 15.52 2.13 2.21
N LEU A 213 15.15 1.13 3.01
CA LEU A 213 13.74 0.74 3.12
C LEU A 213 12.90 1.85 3.76
N HIS A 214 13.39 2.47 4.85
CA HIS A 214 12.70 3.58 5.49
C HIS A 214 12.48 4.75 4.52
N LYS A 215 13.52 5.14 3.79
CA LYS A 215 13.42 6.24 2.82
C LYS A 215 12.46 5.90 1.67
N LEU A 216 12.40 4.63 1.25
CA LEU A 216 11.58 4.20 0.14
C LEU A 216 10.07 4.45 0.38
N TYR A 217 9.52 3.98 1.49
CA TYR A 217 8.09 4.19 1.75
C TYR A 217 7.75 5.63 2.17
N TYR A 218 8.68 6.37 2.78
CA TYR A 218 8.53 7.82 3.03
C TYR A 218 8.51 8.61 1.73
N MET A 219 9.44 8.34 0.82
CA MET A 219 9.47 8.95 -0.51
C MET A 219 8.19 8.65 -1.29
N ALA A 220 7.71 7.42 -1.24
CA ALA A 220 6.43 7.04 -1.84
C ALA A 220 5.27 7.86 -1.28
N SER A 221 5.22 8.06 0.04
CA SER A 221 4.21 8.91 0.69
C SER A 221 4.31 10.36 0.24
N ALA A 222 5.51 10.93 0.19
CA ALA A 222 5.73 12.31 -0.28
C ALA A 222 5.29 12.48 -1.74
N THR A 223 5.67 11.54 -2.62
CA THR A 223 5.28 11.54 -4.03
C THR A 223 3.75 11.49 -4.19
N ARG A 224 3.07 10.59 -3.48
CA ARG A 224 1.60 10.54 -3.51
C ARG A 224 0.95 11.84 -3.03
N ASN A 225 1.50 12.45 -1.98
CA ASN A 225 0.98 13.73 -1.48
C ASN A 225 1.15 14.85 -2.51
N ASP A 226 2.21 14.83 -3.31
CA ASP A 226 2.37 15.82 -4.38
C ASP A 226 1.34 15.61 -5.49
N TYR A 227 1.06 14.38 -5.91
CA TYR A 227 -0.03 14.11 -6.86
C TYR A 227 -1.42 14.49 -6.30
N LYS A 228 -1.69 14.23 -5.02
CA LYS A 228 -2.93 14.68 -4.37
C LYS A 228 -3.11 16.20 -4.38
N LYS A 229 -2.04 16.98 -4.27
CA LYS A 229 -2.11 18.45 -4.39
C LYS A 229 -2.48 18.88 -5.80
N ILE A 230 -1.96 18.18 -6.82
CA ILE A 230 -2.32 18.43 -8.22
C ILE A 230 -3.80 18.13 -8.46
N GLU A 231 -4.30 17.02 -7.92
CA GLU A 231 -5.71 16.63 -8.02
C GLU A 231 -6.64 17.59 -7.25
N ALA A 232 -6.22 18.02 -6.06
CA ALA A 232 -6.97 19.01 -5.25
C ALA A 232 -7.18 20.33 -5.97
N TYR A 233 -6.21 20.78 -6.79
CA TYR A 233 -6.39 21.97 -7.62
C TYR A 233 -7.47 21.75 -8.68
N SER A 234 -7.47 20.64 -9.42
CA SER A 234 -8.51 20.36 -10.41
C SER A 234 -9.91 20.29 -9.78
N THR A 235 -10.00 19.72 -8.58
CA THR A 235 -11.24 19.66 -7.81
C THR A 235 -11.70 21.05 -7.36
N ALA A 236 -10.79 21.91 -6.91
CA ALA A 236 -11.12 23.28 -6.52
C ALA A 236 -11.62 24.10 -7.71
N VAL A 237 -10.96 23.99 -8.86
CA VAL A 237 -11.40 24.65 -10.11
C VAL A 237 -12.78 24.16 -10.55
N SER A 238 -13.02 22.84 -10.55
CA SER A 238 -14.33 22.29 -10.92
C SER A 238 -15.45 22.78 -10.00
N LYS A 239 -15.22 22.85 -8.68
CA LYS A 239 -16.18 23.38 -7.71
C LYS A 239 -16.47 24.87 -7.96
N TYR A 240 -15.42 25.65 -8.23
CA TYR A 240 -15.58 27.08 -8.57
C TYR A 240 -16.40 27.26 -9.85
N GLN A 241 -16.11 26.49 -10.90
CA GLN A 241 -16.86 26.56 -12.17
C GLN A 241 -18.32 26.17 -11.98
N GLU A 242 -18.60 25.07 -11.26
CA GLU A 242 -19.97 24.65 -10.95
C GLU A 242 -20.73 25.75 -10.21
N LYS A 243 -20.10 26.35 -9.18
CA LYS A 243 -20.70 27.43 -8.41
C LYS A 243 -20.89 28.70 -9.23
N SER A 244 -19.93 29.03 -10.11
CA SER A 244 -20.04 30.16 -11.02
C SER A 244 -21.24 30.01 -11.98
N GLN A 245 -21.56 28.78 -12.40
CA GLN A 245 -22.73 28.50 -13.25
C GLN A 245 -24.06 28.59 -12.46
N LYS A 246 -24.08 28.08 -11.23
CA LYS A 246 -25.26 28.09 -10.35
C LYS A 246 -25.51 29.47 -9.73
N GLY A 247 -24.48 30.32 -9.62
CA GLY A 247 -24.48 31.61 -8.99
C GLY A 247 -23.93 31.60 -7.56
N PHE A 248 -23.10 32.59 -7.24
CA PHE A 248 -22.59 32.82 -5.88
C PHE A 248 -23.70 33.48 -5.01
N ILE A 249 -23.64 33.25 -3.70
CA ILE A 249 -24.56 33.86 -2.75
C ILE A 249 -24.24 35.35 -2.60
N ASP A 250 -22.95 35.60 -2.34
CA ASP A 250 -22.45 36.97 -2.17
C ASP A 250 -21.01 37.10 -2.68
N ILE A 251 -20.47 38.29 -2.59
CA ILE A 251 -19.10 38.61 -2.98
C ILE A 251 -18.06 37.91 -2.10
N ASN A 252 -18.40 37.65 -0.83
CA ASN A 252 -17.47 36.98 0.11
C ASN A 252 -17.30 35.51 -0.24
N GLU A 253 -18.39 34.80 -0.58
CA GLU A 253 -18.31 33.43 -1.04
C GLU A 253 -17.46 33.31 -2.31
N LYS A 254 -17.65 34.21 -3.28
CA LYS A 254 -16.83 34.28 -4.48
C LYS A 254 -15.35 34.48 -4.15
N ALA A 255 -15.04 35.47 -3.32
CA ALA A 255 -13.66 35.79 -2.93
C ALA A 255 -13.00 34.62 -2.16
N GLN A 256 -13.75 33.96 -1.27
CA GLN A 256 -13.24 32.77 -0.58
C GLN A 256 -12.90 31.64 -1.53
N MET A 257 -13.79 31.31 -2.47
CA MET A 257 -13.53 30.27 -3.44
C MET A 257 -12.38 30.61 -4.41
N GLU A 258 -12.23 31.88 -4.78
CA GLU A 258 -11.08 32.37 -5.56
C GLU A 258 -9.76 32.19 -4.78
N ALA A 259 -9.76 32.51 -3.48
CA ALA A 259 -8.61 32.30 -2.60
C ALA A 259 -8.26 30.81 -2.42
N GLU A 260 -9.27 29.93 -2.31
CA GLU A 260 -9.08 28.48 -2.26
C GLU A 260 -8.43 27.95 -3.54
N VAL A 261 -8.90 28.39 -4.73
CA VAL A 261 -8.34 28.00 -6.03
C VAL A 261 -6.89 28.49 -6.14
N GLU A 262 -6.62 29.75 -5.75
CA GLU A 262 -5.27 30.30 -5.81
C GLU A 262 -4.31 29.60 -4.85
N ALA A 263 -4.74 29.28 -3.63
CA ALA A 263 -3.95 28.49 -2.68
C ALA A 263 -3.67 27.07 -3.20
N ALA A 264 -4.67 26.43 -3.82
CA ALA A 264 -4.50 25.12 -4.43
C ALA A 264 -3.55 25.19 -5.65
N ARG A 265 -3.59 26.27 -6.45
CA ARG A 265 -2.68 26.53 -7.57
C ARG A 265 -1.22 26.58 -7.12
N LYS A 266 -0.93 27.36 -6.08
CA LYS A 266 0.43 27.47 -5.53
C LYS A 266 0.97 26.11 -5.06
N ARG A 267 0.13 25.35 -4.33
CA ARG A 267 0.51 23.98 -3.87
C ARG A 267 0.76 23.02 -5.02
N LYS A 268 -0.04 23.10 -6.09
CA LYS A 268 0.16 22.34 -7.34
C LYS A 268 1.51 22.68 -7.97
N GLU A 269 1.81 23.97 -8.20
CA GLU A 269 3.06 24.42 -8.81
C GLU A 269 4.29 23.94 -8.05
N GLU A 270 4.25 24.01 -6.71
CA GLU A 270 5.32 23.48 -5.87
C GLU A 270 5.47 21.94 -6.02
N ALA A 271 4.36 21.22 -6.08
CA ALA A 271 4.37 19.77 -6.27
C ALA A 271 4.94 19.39 -7.65
N GLU A 272 4.50 20.07 -8.71
CA GLU A 272 5.00 19.86 -10.07
C GLU A 272 6.52 20.14 -10.17
N ARG A 273 7.02 21.22 -9.55
CA ARG A 273 8.45 21.51 -9.49
C ARG A 273 9.25 20.41 -8.78
N ARG A 274 8.72 19.83 -7.70
CA ARG A 274 9.38 18.70 -7.02
C ARG A 274 9.43 17.48 -7.91
N ILE A 275 8.31 17.13 -8.54
CA ILE A 275 8.23 15.98 -9.46
C ILE A 275 9.20 16.17 -10.64
N ALA A 276 9.24 17.37 -11.25
CA ALA A 276 10.13 17.68 -12.36
C ALA A 276 11.61 17.53 -11.99
N ARG A 277 12.04 18.09 -10.85
CA ARG A 277 13.42 17.96 -10.34
C ARG A 277 13.85 16.51 -10.21
N PHE A 278 12.97 15.64 -9.72
CA PHE A 278 13.28 14.21 -9.60
C PHE A 278 13.40 13.51 -10.96
N LYS A 279 12.56 13.89 -11.92
CA LYS A 279 12.64 13.35 -13.29
C LYS A 279 13.93 13.75 -13.98
N GLU A 280 14.32 15.02 -13.86
CA GLU A 280 15.53 15.57 -14.48
C GLU A 280 16.81 15.02 -13.85
N SER A 281 16.84 14.89 -12.52
CA SER A 281 18.03 14.42 -11.84
C SER A 281 18.34 12.94 -12.06
N GLY A 282 17.34 12.13 -12.45
CA GLY A 282 17.47 10.68 -12.48
C GLY A 282 17.86 10.06 -11.13
N ALA A 283 17.83 10.89 -10.06
CA ALA A 283 18.33 10.53 -8.74
C ALA A 283 17.44 9.46 -8.08
N GLY A 284 18.09 8.60 -7.31
CA GLY A 284 17.47 7.54 -6.54
C GLY A 284 17.82 6.13 -7.04
N SER A 285 17.64 5.16 -6.18
CA SER A 285 17.84 3.76 -6.51
C SER A 285 16.83 3.30 -7.57
N GLU A 286 17.12 2.19 -8.23
CA GLU A 286 16.19 1.59 -9.20
C GLU A 286 14.80 1.32 -8.57
N ALA A 287 14.78 0.85 -7.31
CA ALA A 287 13.54 0.65 -6.56
C ALA A 287 12.75 1.96 -6.38
N GLU A 288 13.42 3.06 -6.03
CA GLU A 288 12.78 4.39 -5.91
C GLU A 288 12.19 4.86 -7.24
N GLN A 289 12.91 4.68 -8.33
CA GLN A 289 12.43 5.04 -9.67
C GLN A 289 11.22 4.20 -10.07
N ARG A 290 11.22 2.88 -9.78
CA ARG A 290 10.07 1.99 -10.02
C ARG A 290 8.84 2.42 -9.23
N VAL A 291 9.01 2.73 -7.94
CA VAL A 291 7.92 3.24 -7.08
C VAL A 291 7.30 4.51 -7.65
N ARG A 292 8.13 5.47 -8.04
CA ARG A 292 7.65 6.74 -8.61
C ARG A 292 6.86 6.53 -9.90
N ARG A 293 7.38 5.70 -10.80
CA ARG A 293 6.68 5.35 -12.05
C ARG A 293 5.32 4.69 -11.78
N ALA A 294 5.28 3.75 -10.82
CA ALA A 294 4.03 3.08 -10.45
C ALA A 294 2.99 4.03 -9.84
N ILE A 295 3.43 5.02 -9.04
CA ILE A 295 2.55 6.07 -8.50
C ILE A 295 2.07 6.98 -9.62
N GLU A 296 2.95 7.46 -10.50
CA GLU A 296 2.62 8.30 -11.64
C GLU A 296 1.59 7.62 -12.55
N GLN A 297 1.83 6.37 -12.94
CA GLN A 297 0.93 5.60 -13.79
C GLN A 297 -0.49 5.55 -13.20
N LYS A 298 -0.60 5.25 -11.91
CA LYS A 298 -1.90 5.23 -11.23
C LYS A 298 -2.64 6.56 -11.34
N TYR A 299 -1.94 7.68 -11.15
CA TYR A 299 -2.56 9.01 -11.24
C TYR A 299 -2.93 9.39 -12.66
N GLU A 300 -2.14 9.03 -13.67
CA GLU A 300 -2.49 9.24 -15.07
C GLU A 300 -3.71 8.39 -15.49
N ASP A 301 -3.80 7.15 -15.05
CA ASP A 301 -4.95 6.27 -15.29
C ASP A 301 -6.22 6.83 -14.65
N GLN A 302 -6.14 7.36 -13.43
CA GLN A 302 -7.24 8.03 -12.75
C GLN A 302 -7.69 9.29 -13.49
N LYS A 303 -6.75 10.12 -13.94
CA LYS A 303 -7.01 11.35 -14.70
C LYS A 303 -7.68 11.05 -16.05
N THR A 304 -7.25 9.99 -16.74
CA THR A 304 -7.86 9.54 -17.98
C THR A 304 -9.29 9.07 -17.75
N THR A 305 -9.51 8.28 -16.69
CA THR A 305 -10.85 7.83 -16.30
C THR A 305 -11.77 9.00 -15.92
N GLN A 306 -11.26 10.02 -15.20
CA GLN A 306 -12.04 11.19 -14.84
C GLN A 306 -12.38 12.05 -16.07
N ARG A 307 -11.43 12.26 -16.97
CA ARG A 307 -11.67 12.99 -18.25
C ARG A 307 -12.73 12.30 -19.11
N ALA A 308 -12.74 10.97 -19.17
CA ALA A 308 -13.77 10.21 -19.88
C ALA A 308 -15.16 10.44 -19.26
N LYS A 309 -15.28 10.42 -17.92
CA LYS A 309 -16.53 10.71 -17.19
C LYS A 309 -16.99 12.16 -17.37
N ASP A 310 -16.05 13.11 -17.41
CA ASP A 310 -16.37 14.53 -17.57
C ASP A 310 -16.77 14.84 -19.02
N ALA A 311 -16.17 14.17 -20.02
CA ALA A 311 -16.58 14.24 -21.42
C ALA A 311 -18.01 13.69 -21.61
N GLU A 312 -18.34 12.57 -20.96
CA GLU A 312 -19.69 11.98 -20.99
C GLU A 312 -20.74 12.91 -20.38
N LYS A 313 -20.38 13.64 -19.29
CA LYS A 313 -21.22 14.70 -18.71
C LYS A 313 -21.28 15.98 -19.55
N ALA A 314 -20.23 16.32 -20.30
CA ALA A 314 -20.17 17.52 -21.13
C ALA A 314 -21.05 17.39 -22.38
N VAL A 315 -21.21 16.20 -22.95
CA VAL A 315 -22.12 15.91 -24.06
C VAL A 315 -23.58 16.22 -23.68
N SER A 316 -23.92 16.20 -22.41
CA SER A 316 -25.26 16.55 -21.89
C SER A 316 -25.45 18.05 -21.57
N LYS A 317 -24.44 18.92 -21.77
CA LYS A 317 -24.45 20.35 -21.40
C LYS A 317 -23.80 21.27 -22.46
N VAL A 318 -24.29 21.19 -23.68
CA VAL A 318 -24.02 22.26 -24.65
C VAL A 318 -25.19 23.24 -24.62
N THR A 319 -25.05 24.30 -23.83
CA THR A 319 -25.53 25.67 -24.12
C THR A 319 -25.21 26.58 -22.93
N ALA A 320 -24.36 27.57 -23.09
CA ALA A 320 -24.55 28.99 -22.79
C ALA A 320 -23.23 29.73 -22.64
N GLY A 321 -22.98 30.63 -23.55
CA GLY A 321 -21.91 31.62 -23.46
C GLY A 321 -22.33 32.83 -22.62
N GLY A 322 -21.33 33.62 -22.17
CA GLY A 322 -21.55 34.98 -21.64
C GLY A 322 -21.13 35.16 -20.18
N SER A 323 -19.99 35.83 -20.01
CA SER A 323 -19.32 36.06 -18.72
C SER A 323 -19.86 37.29 -17.98
N LYS A 324 -20.92 37.12 -17.19
CA LYS A 324 -21.18 38.01 -16.04
C LYS A 324 -21.19 37.15 -14.79
N THR A 325 -20.55 37.64 -13.69
CA THR A 325 -20.64 36.97 -12.39
C THR A 325 -22.11 36.78 -12.02
N LYS A 326 -22.54 35.53 -11.86
CA LYS A 326 -23.91 35.16 -11.58
C LYS A 326 -24.06 34.92 -10.07
N TYR A 327 -25.08 35.54 -9.48
CA TYR A 327 -25.48 35.31 -8.09
C TYR A 327 -26.74 34.45 -8.06
N PHE A 328 -26.94 33.63 -7.04
CA PHE A 328 -28.12 32.76 -6.94
C PHE A 328 -29.42 33.57 -6.94
N THR A 329 -29.40 34.79 -6.37
CA THR A 329 -30.53 35.71 -6.38
C THR A 329 -30.94 36.16 -7.78
N ASP A 330 -30.06 36.03 -8.80
CA ASP A 330 -30.41 36.35 -10.19
C ASP A 330 -31.42 35.36 -10.76
N ASN A 331 -31.49 34.15 -10.16
CA ASN A 331 -32.45 33.10 -10.54
C ASN A 331 -33.84 33.32 -9.88
N LEU A 332 -33.99 34.23 -8.91
CA LEU A 332 -35.25 34.48 -8.17
C LEU A 332 -36.11 35.49 -8.92
N SER A 333 -36.63 35.07 -10.08
CA SER A 333 -37.35 35.99 -10.99
C SER A 333 -38.65 36.55 -10.41
N LYS A 334 -39.33 35.81 -9.53
CA LYS A 334 -40.57 36.22 -8.85
C LYS A 334 -40.38 37.27 -7.76
N LEU A 335 -39.14 37.57 -7.35
CA LEU A 335 -38.86 38.55 -6.29
C LEU A 335 -38.36 39.89 -6.86
N ASP A 336 -38.81 40.99 -6.26
CA ASP A 336 -38.25 42.29 -6.53
C ASP A 336 -36.81 42.46 -5.96
N ARG A 337 -36.12 43.51 -6.37
CA ARG A 337 -34.71 43.72 -6.03
C ARG A 337 -34.46 43.82 -4.52
N SER A 338 -35.43 44.42 -3.76
CA SER A 338 -35.32 44.55 -2.32
C SER A 338 -35.41 43.19 -1.60
N LYS A 339 -36.39 42.38 -2.00
CA LYS A 339 -36.59 41.04 -1.46
C LYS A 339 -35.44 40.09 -1.82
N ARG A 340 -34.88 40.18 -3.03
CA ARG A 340 -33.67 39.42 -3.39
C ARG A 340 -32.50 39.74 -2.49
N LYS A 341 -32.28 41.02 -2.16
CA LYS A 341 -31.24 41.46 -1.22
C LYS A 341 -31.44 40.87 0.18
N LEU A 342 -32.69 40.87 0.65
CA LEU A 342 -33.04 40.29 1.95
C LEU A 342 -32.78 38.78 1.98
N VAL A 343 -33.19 38.03 0.93
CA VAL A 343 -32.92 36.58 0.80
C VAL A 343 -31.41 36.32 0.78
N GLN A 344 -30.64 37.16 0.11
CA GLN A 344 -29.17 37.03 0.10
C GLN A 344 -28.58 37.17 1.50
N GLN A 345 -29.04 38.14 2.28
CA GLN A 345 -28.59 38.35 3.69
C GLN A 345 -28.99 37.19 4.58
N ILE A 346 -30.21 36.67 4.43
CA ILE A 346 -30.68 35.51 5.19
C ILE A 346 -29.85 34.28 4.86
N MET A 347 -29.57 34.01 3.59
CA MET A 347 -28.75 32.86 3.17
C MET A 347 -27.29 32.97 3.67
N ALA A 348 -26.73 34.19 3.73
CA ALA A 348 -25.41 34.41 4.31
C ALA A 348 -25.38 34.09 5.83
N ILE A 349 -26.48 34.35 6.55
CA ILE A 349 -26.62 33.96 7.96
C ILE A 349 -26.78 32.45 8.11
N ILE A 350 -27.66 31.81 7.33
CA ILE A 350 -27.93 30.39 7.37
C ILE A 350 -26.62 29.61 7.18
N ARG A 351 -25.78 29.98 6.21
CA ARG A 351 -24.50 29.32 5.96
C ARG A 351 -23.48 29.44 7.08
N ARG A 352 -23.63 30.36 8.03
CA ARG A 352 -22.79 30.45 9.23
C ARG A 352 -23.26 29.55 10.35
N ILE A 353 -24.50 29.11 10.32
CA ILE A 353 -25.17 28.42 11.45
C ILE A 353 -25.35 26.92 11.16
N VAL A 354 -25.63 26.53 9.90
CA VAL A 354 -25.93 25.18 9.54
C VAL A 354 -24.80 24.53 8.70
N SER A 355 -24.83 23.19 8.58
CA SER A 355 -23.86 22.47 7.70
C SER A 355 -24.05 22.89 6.23
N LYS A 356 -22.99 22.71 5.46
CA LYS A 356 -22.98 23.06 4.04
C LYS A 356 -24.09 22.34 3.27
N GLU A 357 -24.29 21.06 3.54
CA GLU A 357 -25.31 20.22 2.89
C GLU A 357 -26.73 20.78 3.14
N VAL A 358 -27.02 21.18 4.38
CA VAL A 358 -28.31 21.75 4.75
C VAL A 358 -28.50 23.13 4.12
N ALA A 359 -27.44 23.96 4.08
CA ALA A 359 -27.50 25.27 3.44
C ALA A 359 -27.75 25.17 1.94
N ASP A 360 -27.12 24.20 1.26
CA ASP A 360 -27.33 23.95 -0.17
C ASP A 360 -28.76 23.45 -0.46
N GLN A 361 -29.33 22.59 0.40
CA GLN A 361 -30.73 22.15 0.30
C GLN A 361 -31.72 23.32 0.47
N ILE A 362 -31.46 24.20 1.43
CA ILE A 362 -32.29 25.43 1.65
C ILE A 362 -32.19 26.33 0.42
N GLN A 363 -31.01 26.51 -0.14
CA GLN A 363 -30.82 27.32 -1.35
C GLN A 363 -31.63 26.75 -2.52
N GLU A 364 -31.55 25.42 -2.77
CA GLU A 364 -32.31 24.76 -3.83
C GLU A 364 -33.83 24.90 -3.63
N ALA A 365 -34.30 24.77 -2.37
CA ALA A 365 -35.72 24.95 -2.07
C ALA A 365 -36.18 26.37 -2.36
N ILE A 366 -35.41 27.38 -1.99
CA ILE A 366 -35.71 28.80 -2.27
C ILE A 366 -35.71 29.06 -3.78
N GLU A 367 -34.73 28.54 -4.50
CA GLU A 367 -34.70 28.70 -5.97
C GLU A 367 -35.90 28.04 -6.66
N LYS A 368 -36.33 26.86 -6.16
CA LYS A 368 -37.51 26.17 -6.70
C LYS A 368 -38.81 26.98 -6.48
N GLU A 369 -38.96 27.63 -5.34
CA GLU A 369 -40.17 28.38 -4.96
C GLU A 369 -40.27 29.72 -5.70
N PHE A 370 -39.13 30.42 -5.86
CA PHE A 370 -39.10 31.80 -6.33
C PHE A 370 -38.49 32.02 -7.73
N ARG A 371 -38.23 30.97 -8.44
CA ARG A 371 -37.75 30.97 -9.84
C ARG A 371 -38.86 31.35 -10.87
#